data_03d9bf953a3412cf65272b14e6119bd0
#
_entry.id   03d9bf953a3412cf65272b14e6119bd0
#
_cell.length_a   1.000
_cell.length_b   1.000
_cell.length_c   1.000
_cell.angle_alpha   90.00
_cell.angle_beta   90.00
_cell.angle_gamma   90.00
#
_symmetry.space_group_name_H-M   'P 1'
#
loop_
_entity.id
_entity.type
_entity.pdbx_description
1 polymer ?
#
loop_
_entity_poly.entity_id
_entity_poly.type
_entity_poly.pdbx_seq_one_letter_code
_entity_poly.pdbx_strand_id
1 'polypeptide(L)'
;MATYTHFGKQPDVLKHLILCEVLRNEHPQVYVETNSACAIYPMQQTSEQQYGIYYFLEKAVEEDNQVLKDSIYYKIESAEMQKGYYLGSPALAMEVLGRQAQKFLFFDIEKSALDNVERYAKQAELQTSVHLYLSLIHI
;
A
#
# COMPACT_ATOMS: atom_id res chain seq x y z
N MET A 1 0.12 19.07 -5.29
CA MET A 1 1.01 18.53 -4.26
C MET A 1 0.25 17.52 -3.41
N ALA A 2 0.83 16.36 -3.18
CA ALA A 2 0.19 15.36 -2.34
C ALA A 2 0.21 15.84 -0.88
N THR A 3 -0.95 15.76 -0.22
CA THR A 3 -1.11 16.21 1.15
C THR A 3 -0.90 15.08 2.17
N TYR A 4 -0.69 13.86 1.71
CA TYR A 4 -0.56 12.70 2.56
C TYR A 4 0.90 12.53 3.00
N THR A 5 1.20 12.98 4.23
CA THR A 5 2.55 12.90 4.81
C THR A 5 2.64 11.92 5.99
N HIS A 6 1.48 11.45 6.47
CA HIS A 6 1.40 10.56 7.65
C HIS A 6 1.22 9.11 7.20
N PHE A 7 2.27 8.53 6.62
CA PHE A 7 2.27 7.15 6.17
C PHE A 7 3.34 6.35 6.92
N GLY A 8 3.20 5.04 6.91
CA GLY A 8 4.18 4.15 7.54
C GLY A 8 4.20 4.22 9.05
N LYS A 9 3.17 4.76 9.67
CA LYS A 9 3.04 4.79 11.12
C LYS A 9 2.46 3.48 11.64
N GLN A 10 2.49 3.28 12.94
CA GLN A 10 2.13 2.01 13.57
C GLN A 10 0.75 1.47 13.14
N PRO A 11 -0.33 2.27 13.12
CA PRO A 11 -1.63 1.77 12.65
C PRO A 11 -1.62 1.33 11.19
N ASP A 12 -0.86 2.00 10.33
CA ASP A 12 -0.75 1.62 8.93
C ASP A 12 -0.07 0.26 8.77
N VAL A 13 0.99 0.03 9.54
CA VAL A 13 1.72 -1.25 9.52
C VAL A 13 0.77 -2.40 9.83
N LEU A 14 0.02 -2.29 10.93
CA LEU A 14 -0.91 -3.33 11.34
C LEU A 14 -2.01 -3.53 10.31
N LYS A 15 -2.61 -2.44 9.84
CA LYS A 15 -3.69 -2.49 8.87
C LYS A 15 -3.25 -3.13 7.55
N HIS A 16 -2.10 -2.73 7.05
CA HIS A 16 -1.60 -3.22 5.77
C HIS A 16 -1.07 -4.66 5.85
N LEU A 17 -0.49 -5.03 6.99
CA LEU A 17 -0.09 -6.41 7.23
C LEU A 17 -1.30 -7.34 7.11
N ILE A 18 -2.39 -6.99 7.78
CA ILE A 18 -3.64 -7.76 7.73
C ILE A 18 -4.24 -7.75 6.34
N LEU A 19 -4.28 -6.57 5.69
CA LEU A 19 -4.82 -6.42 4.35
C LEU A 19 -4.13 -7.38 3.37
N CYS A 20 -2.81 -7.40 3.36
CA CYS A 20 -2.07 -8.26 2.45
C CYS A 20 -2.38 -9.74 2.65
N GLU A 21 -2.50 -10.17 3.91
CA GLU A 21 -2.80 -11.58 4.20
C GLU A 21 -4.24 -11.94 3.82
N VAL A 22 -5.19 -11.02 4.02
CA VAL A 22 -6.58 -11.24 3.60
C VAL A 22 -6.66 -11.37 2.08
N LEU A 23 -6.04 -10.43 1.35
CA LEU A 23 -6.07 -10.45 -0.12
C LEU A 23 -5.41 -11.69 -0.69
N ARG A 24 -4.28 -12.08 -0.11
CA ARG A 24 -3.56 -13.29 -0.53
C ARG A 24 -4.40 -14.55 -0.39
N ASN A 25 -5.24 -14.62 0.64
CA ASN A 25 -6.06 -15.81 0.91
C ASN A 25 -7.40 -15.78 0.18
N GLU A 26 -8.02 -14.61 0.05
CA GLU A 26 -9.38 -14.49 -0.49
C GLU A 26 -9.44 -14.30 -2.00
N HIS A 27 -8.43 -13.71 -2.60
CA HIS A 27 -8.36 -13.44 -4.04
C HIS A 27 -9.63 -12.78 -4.60
N PRO A 28 -10.05 -11.62 -4.07
CA PRO A 28 -11.27 -10.95 -4.56
C PRO A 28 -11.13 -10.56 -6.02
N GLN A 29 -12.25 -10.62 -6.76
CA GLN A 29 -12.29 -10.20 -8.15
C GLN A 29 -12.44 -8.69 -8.30
N VAL A 30 -13.04 -8.03 -7.33
CA VAL A 30 -13.20 -6.58 -7.29
C VAL A 30 -12.67 -6.06 -5.96
N TYR A 31 -11.77 -5.09 -6.05
CA TYR A 31 -11.18 -4.45 -4.87
C TYR A 31 -11.56 -2.97 -4.87
N VAL A 32 -12.07 -2.46 -3.76
CA VAL A 32 -12.54 -1.08 -3.65
C VAL A 32 -11.91 -0.40 -2.44
N GLU A 33 -11.39 0.81 -2.64
CA GLU A 33 -10.98 1.69 -1.53
C GLU A 33 -11.71 3.03 -1.66
N THR A 34 -12.38 3.44 -0.61
CA THR A 34 -13.15 4.68 -0.59
C THR A 34 -12.32 5.90 -0.23
N ASN A 35 -11.15 5.71 0.34
CA ASN A 35 -10.18 6.77 0.68
C ASN A 35 -8.80 6.21 0.38
N SER A 36 -8.45 6.15 -0.91
CA SER A 36 -7.29 5.38 -1.34
C SER A 36 -5.95 5.99 -0.94
N ALA A 37 -5.85 7.31 -0.88
CA ALA A 37 -4.59 8.04 -0.77
C ALA A 37 -3.63 7.63 -1.91
N CYS A 38 -2.34 7.71 -1.69
CA CYS A 38 -1.35 7.41 -2.73
C CYS A 38 -0.98 5.93 -2.76
N ALA A 39 -0.52 5.47 -3.90
CA ALA A 39 0.01 4.11 -4.06
C ALA A 39 1.44 4.00 -3.55
N ILE A 40 2.26 5.04 -3.78
CA ILE A 40 3.68 5.01 -3.45
C ILE A 40 4.12 6.35 -2.86
N TYR A 41 4.96 6.28 -1.84
CA TYR A 41 5.51 7.44 -1.14
C TYR A 41 7.02 7.33 -1.09
N PRO A 42 7.75 8.46 -1.26
CA PRO A 42 9.17 8.47 -0.94
C PRO A 42 9.34 8.34 0.58
N MET A 43 10.32 7.54 0.99
CA MET A 43 10.56 7.35 2.42
C MET A 43 11.04 8.62 3.10
N GLN A 44 10.58 8.82 4.31
CA GLN A 44 10.99 9.88 5.21
C GLN A 44 11.35 9.26 6.56
N GLN A 45 12.14 9.97 7.35
CA GLN A 45 12.53 9.49 8.67
C GLN A 45 11.83 10.28 9.77
N THR A 46 10.52 10.30 9.72
CA THR A 46 9.71 10.92 10.76
C THR A 46 9.65 10.03 12.00
N SER A 47 9.32 10.60 13.16
CA SER A 47 9.17 9.81 14.37
C SER A 47 8.05 8.75 14.24
N GLU A 48 6.98 9.08 13.52
CA GLU A 48 5.90 8.14 13.27
C GLU A 48 6.39 6.91 12.52
N GLN A 49 7.26 7.09 11.53
CA GLN A 49 7.83 5.99 10.76
C GLN A 49 8.87 5.21 11.56
N GLN A 50 9.64 5.88 12.41
CA GLN A 50 10.61 5.22 13.28
C GLN A 50 9.95 4.19 14.20
N TYR A 51 8.77 4.53 14.74
CA TYR A 51 8.00 3.61 15.60
C TYR A 51 7.01 2.76 14.80
N GLY A 52 6.88 2.98 13.50
CA GLY A 52 6.02 2.23 12.61
C GLY A 52 6.80 1.26 11.75
N ILE A 53 6.93 1.61 10.46
CA ILE A 53 7.51 0.69 9.46
C ILE A 53 8.97 0.33 9.76
N TYR A 54 9.80 1.29 10.18
CA TYR A 54 11.20 0.98 10.50
C TYR A 54 11.30 0.01 11.67
N TYR A 55 10.51 0.24 12.73
CA TYR A 55 10.48 -0.64 13.89
C TYR A 55 10.05 -2.05 13.48
N PHE A 56 9.01 -2.17 12.67
CA PHE A 56 8.49 -3.44 12.21
C PHE A 56 9.56 -4.25 11.46
N LEU A 57 10.21 -3.61 10.48
CA LEU A 57 11.23 -4.28 9.67
C LEU A 57 12.45 -4.67 10.51
N GLU A 58 12.88 -3.77 11.36
CA GLU A 58 14.04 -4.01 12.22
C GLU A 58 13.78 -5.16 13.19
N LYS A 59 12.61 -5.20 13.82
CA LYS A 59 12.27 -6.26 14.77
C LYS A 59 12.10 -7.61 14.10
N ALA A 60 11.56 -7.65 12.90
CA ALA A 60 11.44 -8.90 12.15
C ALA A 60 12.80 -9.57 11.92
N VAL A 61 13.81 -8.76 11.61
CA VAL A 61 15.17 -9.25 11.38
C VAL A 61 15.87 -9.55 12.72
N GLU A 62 15.84 -8.62 13.66
CA GLU A 62 16.53 -8.69 14.94
C GLU A 62 16.07 -9.89 15.77
N GLU A 63 14.77 -10.14 15.80
CA GLU A 63 14.20 -11.25 16.55
C GLU A 63 14.10 -12.54 15.74
N ASP A 64 14.55 -12.51 14.49
CA ASP A 64 14.47 -13.63 13.55
C ASP A 64 13.05 -14.21 13.51
N ASN A 65 12.07 -13.33 13.43
CA ASN A 65 10.67 -13.72 13.45
C ASN A 65 10.23 -14.22 12.07
N GLN A 66 10.24 -15.54 11.90
CA GLN A 66 9.97 -16.15 10.61
C GLN A 66 8.54 -15.90 10.14
N VAL A 67 7.58 -15.83 11.05
CA VAL A 67 6.17 -15.55 10.69
C VAL A 67 6.06 -14.17 10.04
N LEU A 68 6.70 -13.15 10.63
CA LEU A 68 6.69 -11.82 10.07
C LEU A 68 7.45 -11.74 8.75
N LYS A 69 8.61 -12.38 8.68
CA LYS A 69 9.43 -12.40 7.45
C LYS A 69 8.73 -13.12 6.30
N ASP A 70 7.89 -14.09 6.59
CA ASP A 70 7.13 -14.82 5.58
C ASP A 70 5.88 -14.08 5.14
N SER A 71 5.48 -13.02 5.84
CA SER A 71 4.30 -12.24 5.46
C SER A 71 4.53 -11.54 4.13
N ILE A 72 3.48 -11.41 3.35
CA ILE A 72 3.52 -10.71 2.07
C ILE A 72 3.91 -9.24 2.27
N TYR A 73 3.36 -8.61 3.30
CA TYR A 73 3.64 -7.21 3.61
C TYR A 73 5.15 -6.98 3.85
N TYR A 74 5.78 -7.83 4.66
CA TYR A 74 7.21 -7.72 4.92
C TYR A 74 8.01 -7.85 3.63
N LYS A 75 7.70 -8.85 2.82
CA LYS A 75 8.44 -9.10 1.58
C LYS A 75 8.34 -7.94 0.61
N ILE A 76 7.14 -7.37 0.45
CA ILE A 76 6.92 -6.25 -0.46
C ILE A 76 7.60 -4.99 0.07
N GLU A 77 7.31 -4.60 1.31
CA GLU A 77 7.82 -3.33 1.84
C GLU A 77 9.32 -3.34 2.07
N SER A 78 9.90 -4.46 2.49
CA SER A 78 11.35 -4.53 2.65
C SER A 78 12.07 -4.33 1.31
N ALA A 79 11.53 -4.86 0.22
CA ALA A 79 12.09 -4.67 -1.11
C ALA A 79 11.95 -3.22 -1.58
N GLU A 80 10.78 -2.61 -1.37
CA GLU A 80 10.54 -1.22 -1.79
C GLU A 80 11.37 -0.23 -0.98
N MET A 81 11.57 -0.50 0.32
CA MET A 81 12.38 0.38 1.16
C MET A 81 13.83 0.42 0.74
N GLN A 82 14.36 -0.65 0.16
CA GLN A 82 15.70 -0.64 -0.41
C GLN A 82 15.80 0.32 -1.59
N LYS A 83 14.68 0.60 -2.26
CA LYS A 83 14.61 1.58 -3.35
C LYS A 83 14.29 2.99 -2.85
N GLY A 84 14.04 3.16 -1.55
CA GLY A 84 13.70 4.44 -0.97
C GLY A 84 12.21 4.77 -0.98
N TYR A 85 11.35 3.76 -1.10
CA TYR A 85 9.91 3.96 -1.20
C TYR A 85 9.12 3.11 -0.21
N TYR A 86 7.91 3.57 0.08
CA TYR A 86 6.93 2.87 0.90
C TYR A 86 5.63 2.75 0.09
N LEU A 87 5.04 1.56 0.07
CA LEU A 87 3.80 1.34 -0.68
C LEU A 87 2.58 1.54 0.22
N GLY A 88 1.61 2.29 -0.28
CA GLY A 88 0.30 2.40 0.33
C GLY A 88 -0.62 1.26 -0.06
N SER A 89 -1.83 1.25 0.49
CA SER A 89 -2.77 0.16 0.25
C SER A 89 -3.13 -0.06 -1.22
N PRO A 90 -3.28 0.98 -2.09
CA PRO A 90 -3.55 0.70 -3.50
C PRO A 90 -2.46 -0.12 -4.17
N ALA A 91 -1.19 0.22 -3.93
CA ALA A 91 -0.08 -0.51 -4.52
C ALA A 91 0.03 -1.92 -3.94
N LEU A 92 -0.17 -2.06 -2.63
CA LEU A 92 -0.14 -3.38 -2.00
C LEU A 92 -1.21 -4.29 -2.60
N ALA A 93 -2.43 -3.77 -2.79
CA ALA A 93 -3.50 -4.56 -3.41
C ALA A 93 -3.14 -4.97 -4.83
N MET A 94 -2.58 -4.06 -5.61
CA MET A 94 -2.15 -4.36 -6.98
C MET A 94 -1.03 -5.41 -7.00
N GLU A 95 -0.07 -5.32 -6.07
CA GLU A 95 1.03 -6.29 -5.99
C GLU A 95 0.54 -7.68 -5.58
N VAL A 96 -0.38 -7.75 -4.62
CA VAL A 96 -0.87 -9.05 -4.13
C VAL A 96 -1.82 -9.70 -5.14
N LEU A 97 -2.76 -8.94 -5.69
CA LEU A 97 -3.78 -9.49 -6.58
C LEU A 97 -3.35 -9.54 -8.04
N GLY A 98 -2.62 -8.54 -8.50
CA GLY A 98 -2.15 -8.49 -9.87
C GLY A 98 -3.30 -8.64 -10.87
N ARG A 99 -3.06 -9.43 -11.92
CA ARG A 99 -4.04 -9.65 -12.98
C ARG A 99 -5.16 -10.61 -12.60
N GLN A 100 -5.10 -11.21 -11.42
CA GLN A 100 -6.16 -12.09 -10.93
C GLN A 100 -7.43 -11.31 -10.60
N ALA A 101 -7.32 -10.07 -10.16
CA ALA A 101 -8.47 -9.21 -9.94
C ALA A 101 -8.96 -8.63 -11.26
N GLN A 102 -10.27 -8.59 -11.44
CA GLN A 102 -10.88 -7.99 -12.62
C GLN A 102 -10.87 -6.48 -12.56
N LYS A 103 -11.11 -5.90 -11.37
CA LYS A 103 -11.22 -4.46 -11.19
C LYS A 103 -10.66 -4.00 -9.87
N PHE A 104 -9.99 -2.85 -9.92
CA PHE A 104 -9.60 -2.07 -8.74
C PHE A 104 -10.30 -0.71 -8.87
N LEU A 105 -11.07 -0.34 -7.87
CA LEU A 105 -11.79 0.94 -7.85
C LEU A 105 -11.25 1.78 -6.71
N PHE A 106 -10.65 2.92 -7.04
CA PHE A 106 -10.05 3.81 -6.05
C PHE A 106 -10.74 5.15 -6.05
N PHE A 107 -11.20 5.58 -4.88
CA PHE A 107 -11.88 6.84 -4.66
C PHE A 107 -11.04 7.70 -3.74
N ASP A 108 -10.88 8.97 -4.08
CA ASP A 108 -10.23 9.94 -3.20
C ASP A 108 -10.71 11.34 -3.57
N ILE A 109 -10.60 12.27 -2.64
CA ILE A 109 -10.93 13.68 -2.89
C ILE A 109 -9.73 14.44 -3.44
N GLU A 110 -8.53 13.88 -3.34
CA GLU A 110 -7.30 14.51 -3.80
C GLU A 110 -6.88 13.97 -5.15
N LYS A 111 -6.93 14.83 -6.15
CA LYS A 111 -6.54 14.44 -7.51
C LYS A 111 -5.08 13.99 -7.57
N SER A 112 -4.19 14.64 -6.81
CA SER A 112 -2.77 14.28 -6.80
C SER A 112 -2.54 12.85 -6.30
N ALA A 113 -3.36 12.39 -5.36
CA ALA A 113 -3.29 11.01 -4.87
C ALA A 113 -3.72 10.04 -5.97
N LEU A 114 -4.82 10.32 -6.65
CA LEU A 114 -5.28 9.47 -7.75
C LEU A 114 -4.29 9.45 -8.92
N ASP A 115 -3.65 10.57 -9.22
CA ASP A 115 -2.61 10.63 -10.24
C ASP A 115 -1.42 9.72 -9.88
N ASN A 116 -1.07 9.69 -8.60
CA ASN A 116 -0.03 8.80 -8.08
C ASN A 116 -0.42 7.33 -8.28
N VAL A 117 -1.67 6.98 -7.95
CA VAL A 117 -2.20 5.62 -8.16
C VAL A 117 -2.18 5.26 -9.64
N GLU A 118 -2.58 6.18 -10.50
CA GLU A 118 -2.60 5.94 -11.94
C GLU A 118 -1.19 5.65 -12.48
N ARG A 119 -0.20 6.43 -12.07
CA ARG A 119 1.18 6.20 -12.50
C ARG A 119 1.67 4.83 -12.06
N TYR A 120 1.36 4.45 -10.83
CA TYR A 120 1.73 3.13 -10.32
C TYR A 120 1.07 2.01 -11.12
N ALA A 121 -0.23 2.17 -11.41
CA ALA A 121 -0.97 1.17 -12.19
C ALA A 121 -0.37 0.98 -13.59
N LYS A 122 0.05 2.07 -14.23
CA LYS A 122 0.70 2.00 -15.55
C LYS A 122 2.03 1.25 -15.48
N GLN A 123 2.84 1.52 -14.47
CA GLN A 123 4.11 0.83 -14.29
C GLN A 123 3.91 -0.66 -13.98
N ALA A 124 2.84 -1.00 -13.27
CA ALA A 124 2.50 -2.39 -12.97
C ALA A 124 1.74 -3.07 -14.11
N GLU A 125 1.45 -2.35 -15.19
CA GLU A 125 0.69 -2.84 -16.35
C GLU A 125 -0.72 -3.31 -15.98
N LEU A 126 -1.35 -2.57 -15.05
CA LEU A 126 -2.71 -2.84 -14.58
C LEU A 126 -3.68 -1.69 -14.91
N GLN A 127 -3.27 -0.75 -15.76
CA GLN A 127 -4.06 0.45 -16.02
C GLN A 127 -5.46 0.16 -16.59
N THR A 128 -5.65 -0.93 -17.29
CA THR A 128 -6.96 -1.29 -17.84
C THR A 128 -7.92 -1.84 -16.78
N SER A 129 -7.39 -2.32 -15.67
CA SER A 129 -8.17 -2.86 -14.55
C SER A 129 -8.44 -1.83 -13.46
N VAL A 130 -7.69 -0.72 -13.46
CA VAL A 130 -7.76 0.29 -12.41
C VAL A 130 -8.69 1.42 -12.84
N HIS A 131 -9.67 1.73 -11.99
CA HIS A 131 -10.66 2.78 -12.21
C HIS A 131 -10.56 3.79 -11.08
N LEU A 132 -10.42 5.06 -11.42
CA LEU A 132 -10.15 6.14 -10.48
C LEU A 132 -11.34 7.10 -10.44
N TYR A 133 -11.77 7.46 -9.26
CA TYR A 133 -12.92 8.31 -9.06
C TYR A 133 -12.58 9.45 -8.09
N LEU A 134 -12.58 10.68 -8.62
CA LEU A 134 -12.46 11.87 -7.80
C LEU A 134 -13.82 12.11 -7.14
N SER A 135 -13.89 11.97 -5.83
CA SER A 135 -15.16 11.98 -5.12
C SER A 135 -15.07 12.82 -3.85
N LEU A 136 -16.13 13.57 -3.59
CA LEU A 136 -16.30 14.33 -2.36
C LEU A 136 -17.13 13.57 -1.33
N ILE A 137 -17.44 12.32 -1.58
CA ILE A 137 -18.22 11.51 -0.65
C ILE A 137 -17.35 11.17 0.55
N HIS A 138 -17.82 11.57 1.72
CA HIS A 138 -17.22 11.25 3.00
C HIS A 138 -18.05 10.15 3.65
N ILE A 139 -17.38 9.08 3.95
CA ILE A 139 -18.03 7.92 4.59
C ILE A 139 -17.67 7.89 6.06
#